data_e93f5fea75bb9de6455971679579438d
#
_entry.id   e93f5fea75bb9de6455971679579438d
#
_cell.length_a   1.000
_cell.length_b   1.000
_cell.length_c   1.000
_cell.angle_alpha   90.00
_cell.angle_beta   90.00
_cell.angle_gamma   90.00
#
_symmetry.space_group_name_H-M   'P 1'
#
loop_
_entity.id
_entity.type
_entity.pdbx_description
1 polymer ?
#
loop_
_entity_poly.entity_id
_entity_poly.type
_entity_poly.pdbx_seq_one_letter_code
_entity_poly.pdbx_strand_id
1 'polypeptide(L)' 'MKMHKLCPRCGSKNVDWIIPQNWSQCICKDCDYTGPIVEGNDEFAEEIREAYLESLKDEEE' A
#
# COMPACT_ATOMS: atom_id res chain seq x y z
N MET A 1 -11.98 14.83 -7.03
CA MET A 1 -11.60 13.54 -6.49
C MET A 1 -10.26 13.63 -5.81
N LYS A 2 -10.17 13.04 -4.67
CA LYS A 2 -8.95 13.12 -3.89
C LYS A 2 -8.12 11.88 -4.06
N MET A 3 -6.84 12.09 -4.28
CA MET A 3 -5.89 10.99 -4.36
C MET A 3 -5.23 10.79 -3.01
N HIS A 4 -5.06 9.54 -2.64
CA HIS A 4 -4.42 9.18 -1.39
C HIS A 4 -3.18 8.39 -1.66
N LYS A 5 -2.26 8.45 -0.71
CA LYS A 5 -1.08 7.61 -0.79
C LYS A 5 -1.46 6.20 -0.37
N LEU A 6 -1.17 5.25 -1.21
CA LEU A 6 -1.60 3.88 -1.01
C LEU A 6 -0.40 2.96 -1.06
N CYS A 7 -0.48 1.91 -0.25
CA CYS A 7 0.52 0.86 -0.30
C CYS A 7 0.26 0.02 -1.55
N PRO A 8 1.28 -0.13 -2.41
CA PRO A 8 1.07 -0.91 -3.63
C PRO A 8 0.96 -2.40 -3.37
N ARG A 9 1.15 -2.81 -2.14
CA ARG A 9 1.05 -4.22 -1.81
C ARG A 9 -0.31 -4.57 -1.24
N CYS A 10 -0.74 -3.87 -0.21
CA CYS A 10 -1.99 -4.21 0.45
C CYS A 10 -3.09 -3.18 0.23
N GLY A 11 -2.77 -2.07 -0.43
CA GLY A 11 -3.76 -1.06 -0.70
C GLY A 11 -4.18 -0.25 0.50
N SER A 12 -3.37 -0.25 1.55
CA SER A 12 -3.70 0.47 2.76
C SER A 12 -3.35 1.94 2.63
N LYS A 13 -4.10 2.77 3.32
CA LYS A 13 -3.78 4.19 3.38
C LYS A 13 -2.88 4.52 4.55
N ASN A 14 -2.56 3.54 5.37
CA ASN A 14 -1.72 3.74 6.55
C ASN A 14 -0.25 3.65 6.19
N VAL A 15 0.18 4.52 5.30
CA VAL A 15 1.59 4.56 4.89
C VAL A 15 2.19 5.84 5.41
N ASP A 16 3.44 5.76 5.80
CA ASP A 16 4.14 6.90 6.35
C ASP A 16 5.54 6.95 5.78
N TRP A 17 6.18 8.10 5.91
CA TRP A 17 7.52 8.28 5.41
C TRP A 17 8.52 7.83 6.45
N ILE A 18 9.44 6.99 6.03
CA ILE A 18 10.48 6.54 6.93
C ILE A 18 11.56 7.62 7.07
N ILE A 19 12.00 8.14 5.94
CA ILE A 19 13.05 9.13 5.91
C ILE A 19 12.53 10.33 5.15
N PRO A 20 12.39 11.48 5.79
CA PRO A 20 11.85 12.66 5.11
C PRO A 20 12.65 13.09 3.90
N GLN A 21 13.94 12.84 3.90
CA GLN A 21 14.77 13.25 2.78
C GLN A 21 14.72 12.28 1.62
N ASN A 22 14.29 11.07 1.88
CA ASN A 22 14.17 10.06 0.84
C ASN A 22 12.71 9.74 0.61
N TRP A 23 12.07 10.55 -0.19
CA TRP A 23 10.62 10.49 -0.36
C TRP A 23 10.17 9.29 -1.17
N SER A 24 11.06 8.51 -1.69
CA SER A 24 10.65 7.29 -2.36
C SER A 24 10.61 6.10 -1.41
N GLN A 25 10.80 6.33 -0.11
CA GLN A 25 10.79 5.26 0.86
C GLN A 25 9.71 5.52 1.88
N CYS A 26 8.71 4.67 1.87
CA CYS A 26 7.62 4.77 2.82
C CYS A 26 7.41 3.41 3.46
N ILE A 27 6.76 3.41 4.61
CA ILE A 27 6.46 2.18 5.30
C ILE A 27 4.96 2.06 5.47
N CYS A 28 4.45 0.88 5.23
CA CYS A 28 3.04 0.58 5.45
C CYS A 28 2.89 -0.06 6.81
N LYS A 29 2.02 0.51 7.62
CA LYS A 29 1.86 0.01 8.98
C LYS A 29 0.99 -1.24 9.03
N ASP A 30 0.33 -1.56 7.93
CA ASP A 30 -0.55 -2.72 7.90
C ASP A 30 0.15 -3.98 7.45
N CYS A 31 1.07 -3.86 6.52
CA CYS A 31 1.74 -5.03 5.98
C CYS A 31 3.26 -4.92 6.06
N ASP A 32 3.76 -3.87 6.70
CA ASP A 32 5.21 -3.67 6.86
C ASP A 32 5.93 -3.55 5.54
N TYR A 33 5.23 -3.10 4.52
CA TYR A 33 5.86 -2.89 3.23
C TYR A 33 6.77 -1.67 3.29
N THR A 34 7.94 -1.79 2.72
CA THR A 34 8.89 -0.70 2.66
C THR A 34 9.26 -0.45 1.21
N GLY A 35 9.18 0.81 0.79
CA GLY A 35 9.53 1.16 -0.57
C GLY A 35 8.64 2.25 -1.11
N PRO A 36 8.62 2.41 -2.43
CA PRO A 36 7.79 3.45 -3.04
C PRO A 36 6.31 3.11 -2.92
N ILE A 37 5.50 4.15 -2.82
CA ILE A 37 4.06 4.00 -2.75
C ILE A 37 3.43 4.57 -4.01
N VAL A 38 2.15 4.27 -4.18
CA VAL A 38 1.40 4.78 -5.33
C VAL A 38 0.29 5.69 -4.83
N GLU A 39 -0.26 6.47 -5.74
CA GLU A 39 -1.36 7.35 -5.41
C GLU A 39 -2.58 6.92 -6.20
N GLY A 40 -3.72 6.97 -5.55
CA GLY A 40 -4.95 6.60 -6.21
C GLY A 40 -6.16 6.94 -5.36
N ASN A 41 -7.33 6.66 -5.90
CA ASN A 41 -8.56 6.90 -5.18
C ASN A 41 -8.97 5.65 -4.41
N ASP A 42 -10.16 5.70 -3.82
CA ASP A 42 -10.62 4.57 -3.02
C ASP A 42 -10.83 3.33 -3.86
N GLU A 43 -11.26 3.52 -5.10
CA GLU A 43 -11.47 2.38 -5.98
C GLU A 43 -10.15 1.66 -6.26
N PHE A 44 -9.13 2.44 -6.51
CA PHE A 44 -7.82 1.85 -6.78
C PHE A 44 -7.30 1.11 -5.55
N ALA A 45 -7.53 1.68 -4.38
CA ALA A 45 -7.11 1.04 -3.14
C ALA A 45 -7.80 -0.31 -2.97
N GLU A 46 -9.08 -0.36 -3.32
CA GLU A 46 -9.83 -1.60 -3.19
C GLU A 46 -9.28 -2.66 -4.13
N GLU A 47 -8.92 -2.25 -5.33
CA GLU A 47 -8.36 -3.20 -6.29
C GLU A 47 -7.07 -3.81 -5.77
N ILE A 48 -6.21 -2.98 -5.22
CA ILE A 48 -4.95 -3.49 -4.67
C ILE A 48 -5.24 -4.41 -3.50
N ARG A 49 -6.17 -4.01 -2.66
CA ARG A 49 -6.47 -4.80 -1.48
C ARG A 49 -7.01 -6.17 -1.84
N GLU A 50 -7.89 -6.24 -2.83
CA GLU A 50 -8.44 -7.51 -3.24
C GLU A 50 -7.36 -8.44 -3.78
N ALA A 51 -6.47 -7.89 -4.59
CA ALA A 51 -5.37 -8.69 -5.10
C ALA A 51 -4.47 -9.17 -3.96
N TYR A 52 -4.26 -8.32 -2.97
CA TYR A 52 -3.44 -8.70 -1.83
C TYR A 52 -4.08 -9.83 -1.04
N LEU A 53 -5.38 -9.74 -0.82
CA LEU A 53 -6.07 -10.76 -0.06
C LEU A 53 -6.07 -12.10 -0.79
N GLU A 54 -6.19 -12.05 -2.10
CA GLU A 54 -6.12 -13.28 -2.88
C GLU A 54 -4.74 -13.90 -2.80
N SER A 55 -3.73 -13.05 -2.80
CA SER A 55 -2.36 -13.54 -2.70
C SER A 55 -2.13 -14.24 -1.37
N LEU A 56 -2.74 -13.70 -0.32
CA LEU A 56 -2.61 -14.33 0.98
C LEU A 56 -3.23 -15.71 1.02
N LYS A 57 -4.35 -15.88 0.32
CA LYS A 57 -4.98 -17.18 0.27
C LYS A 57 -4.08 -18.21 -0.38
N ASP A 58 -3.38 -17.80 -1.41
CA ASP A 58 -2.49 -18.71 -2.09
C ASP A 58 -1.36 -19.15 -1.20
N GLU A 59 -0.90 -18.26 -0.34
CA GLU A 59 0.22 -18.58 0.50
C GLU A 59 -0.15 -19.45 1.67
N GLU A 60 -1.42 -19.52 1.97
CA GLU A 60 -1.85 -20.22 3.15
C GLU A 60 -2.00 -21.69 2.96
N GLU A 61 -1.52 -22.22 1.97
CA GLU A 61 -1.68 -23.61 1.73
C GLU A 61 -1.01 -24.54 2.72
#